data_5cebc57022394d21f0a56827d08db2c9
#
_entry.id   5cebc57022394d21f0a56827d08db2c9
#
_cell.length_a   1.000
_cell.length_b   1.000
_cell.length_c   1.000
_cell.angle_alpha   90.00
_cell.angle_beta   90.00
_cell.angle_gamma   90.00
#
_symmetry.space_group_name_H-M   'P 1'
#
loop_
_entity.id
_entity.type
_entity.pdbx_description
1 polymer ?
#
loop_
_entity_poly.entity_id
_entity_poly.type
_entity_poly.pdbx_seq_one_letter_code
_entity_poly.pdbx_strand_id
1 'polypeptide(L)'
;FAHGYGFLAVFLAGLMLRKASDGHGFNKRLHDFADETERLLMMFMLVFFGGMISKGGLFSALGTELIVFAVLTILVIRPVIGWCSLMGLSKPSLDKFTISFFGIRGLGSAYYLSFALNHGNFGSGDLLWEIVALVICISIFVHGILVTPAMALMERSHLR
;
A
#
# COMPACT_ATOMS: atom_id res chain seq x y z
N PHE A 1 8.75 17.53 24.96
CA PHE A 1 8.97 17.08 23.58
C PHE A 1 7.60 16.82 22.97
N ALA A 2 7.28 17.47 21.82
CA ALA A 2 6.00 17.31 21.14
C ALA A 2 5.93 15.89 20.55
N HIS A 3 5.04 15.05 21.06
CA HIS A 3 4.70 13.77 20.46
C HIS A 3 3.85 14.02 19.20
N GLY A 4 4.50 14.46 18.13
CA GLY A 4 3.85 14.71 16.85
C GLY A 4 3.73 13.44 16.01
N TYR A 5 2.61 13.29 15.30
CA TYR A 5 2.47 12.24 14.30
C TYR A 5 3.33 12.58 13.08
N GLY A 6 4.50 11.94 12.94
CA GLY A 6 5.45 12.20 11.85
C GLY A 6 4.83 12.10 10.46
N PHE A 7 3.91 11.14 10.26
CA PHE A 7 3.17 11.00 9.01
C PHE A 7 2.33 12.24 8.67
N LEU A 8 1.60 12.78 9.65
CA LEU A 8 0.79 13.98 9.45
C LEU A 8 1.67 15.21 9.17
N ALA A 9 2.80 15.32 9.85
CA ALA A 9 3.76 16.40 9.63
C ALA A 9 4.34 16.36 8.20
N VAL A 10 4.74 15.20 7.72
CA VAL A 10 5.26 15.01 6.34
C VAL A 10 4.18 15.30 5.31
N PHE A 11 2.94 14.84 5.54
CA PHE A 11 1.81 15.11 4.66
C PHE A 11 1.51 16.62 4.55
N LEU A 12 1.45 17.32 5.68
CA LEU A 12 1.23 18.76 5.70
C LEU A 12 2.39 19.52 5.06
N ALA A 13 3.63 19.10 5.30
CA ALA A 13 4.81 19.68 4.65
C ALA A 13 4.73 19.51 3.12
N GLY A 14 4.33 18.34 2.63
CA GLY A 14 4.13 18.09 1.21
C GLY A 14 3.05 18.98 0.58
N LEU A 15 1.92 19.16 1.28
CA LEU A 15 0.85 20.07 0.82
C LEU A 15 1.32 21.53 0.75
N MET A 16 2.06 21.99 1.77
CA MET A 16 2.60 23.36 1.81
C MET A 16 3.63 23.58 0.71
N LEU A 17 4.51 22.60 0.50
CA LEU A 17 5.52 22.65 -0.55
C LEU A 17 4.88 22.71 -1.94
N ARG A 18 3.87 21.88 -2.19
CA ARG A 18 3.09 21.92 -3.44
C ARG A 18 2.49 23.29 -3.68
N LYS A 19 1.86 23.88 -2.66
CA LYS A 19 1.24 25.22 -2.75
C LYS A 19 2.26 26.34 -2.97
N ALA A 20 3.43 26.25 -2.31
CA ALA A 20 4.48 27.26 -2.41
C ALA A 20 5.23 27.21 -3.75
N SER A 21 5.25 26.06 -4.44
CA SER A 21 6.02 25.86 -5.68
C SER A 21 5.14 25.83 -6.93
N ASP A 22 3.89 26.31 -6.86
CA ASP A 22 3.00 26.38 -8.01
C ASP A 22 3.63 27.25 -9.12
N GLY A 23 3.80 26.64 -10.30
CA GLY A 23 4.39 27.29 -11.48
C GLY A 23 5.90 27.11 -11.69
N HIS A 24 6.61 26.45 -10.80
CA HIS A 24 8.04 26.20 -10.94
C HIS A 24 8.32 24.72 -11.31
N GLY A 25 9.26 24.47 -12.22
CA GLY A 25 9.71 23.11 -12.61
C GLY A 25 10.31 22.29 -11.45
N PHE A 26 10.44 22.88 -10.28
CA PHE A 26 10.89 22.23 -9.05
C PHE A 26 9.95 21.11 -8.60
N ASN A 27 8.63 21.31 -8.66
CA ASN A 27 7.64 20.30 -8.28
C ASN A 27 7.78 19.01 -9.09
N LYS A 28 8.03 19.13 -10.39
CA LYS A 28 8.24 17.95 -11.24
C LYS A 28 9.49 17.18 -10.82
N ARG A 29 10.62 17.86 -10.61
CA ARG A 29 11.87 17.22 -10.19
C ARG A 29 11.76 16.57 -8.83
N LEU A 30 11.05 17.22 -7.91
CA LEU A 30 10.81 16.64 -6.57
C LEU A 30 9.93 15.40 -6.65
N HIS A 31 8.90 15.41 -7.50
CA HIS A 31 8.04 14.25 -7.73
C HIS A 31 8.83 13.10 -8.34
N ASP A 32 9.59 13.37 -9.40
CA ASP A 32 10.43 12.36 -10.05
C ASP A 32 11.45 11.75 -9.05
N PHE A 33 12.08 12.58 -8.22
CA PHE A 33 12.99 12.12 -7.16
C PHE A 33 12.27 11.28 -6.09
N ALA A 34 11.08 11.69 -5.68
CA ALA A 34 10.28 10.94 -4.71
C ALA A 34 9.87 9.57 -5.25
N ASP A 35 9.45 9.49 -6.51
CA ASP A 35 9.07 8.25 -7.18
C ASP A 35 10.26 7.28 -7.29
N GLU A 36 11.45 7.79 -7.68
CA GLU A 36 12.65 6.95 -7.73
C GLU A 36 13.06 6.44 -6.33
N THR A 37 12.98 7.32 -5.33
CA THR A 37 13.29 6.96 -3.95
C THR A 37 12.31 5.91 -3.42
N GLU A 38 11.02 6.07 -3.71
CA GLU A 38 9.99 5.08 -3.35
C GLU A 38 10.28 3.72 -3.97
N ARG A 39 10.63 3.67 -5.26
CA ARG A 39 10.98 2.42 -5.95
C ARG A 39 12.18 1.73 -5.30
N LEU A 40 13.23 2.48 -4.98
CA LEU A 40 14.40 1.95 -4.29
C LEU A 40 14.04 1.37 -2.92
N LEU A 41 13.29 2.12 -2.12
CA LEU A 41 12.82 1.66 -0.80
C LEU A 41 11.96 0.41 -0.90
N MET A 42 11.08 0.33 -1.91
CA MET A 42 10.26 -0.86 -2.16
C MET A 42 11.13 -2.08 -2.53
N MET A 43 12.18 -1.90 -3.35
CA MET A 43 13.11 -2.98 -3.67
C MET A 43 13.85 -3.48 -2.41
N PHE A 44 14.37 -2.59 -1.59
CA PHE A 44 15.01 -2.96 -0.32
C PHE A 44 14.03 -3.70 0.60
N MET A 45 12.81 -3.20 0.71
CA MET A 45 11.78 -3.84 1.52
C MET A 45 11.47 -5.26 1.02
N LEU A 46 11.35 -5.46 -0.29
CA LEU A 46 11.10 -6.78 -0.87
C LEU A 46 12.22 -7.77 -0.58
N VAL A 47 13.48 -7.34 -0.71
CA VAL A 47 14.64 -8.17 -0.39
C VAL A 47 14.66 -8.52 1.11
N PHE A 48 14.40 -7.55 1.97
CA PHE A 48 14.32 -7.77 3.42
C PHE A 48 13.20 -8.75 3.79
N PHE A 49 12.01 -8.56 3.22
CA PHE A 49 10.88 -9.47 3.40
C PHE A 49 11.19 -10.88 2.92
N GLY A 50 11.80 -11.02 1.74
CA GLY A 50 12.23 -12.32 1.22
C GLY A 50 13.23 -13.02 2.15
N GLY A 51 14.15 -12.25 2.73
CA GLY A 51 15.09 -12.76 3.73
C GLY A 51 14.43 -13.23 5.03
N MET A 52 13.42 -12.51 5.51
CA MET A 52 12.63 -12.91 6.69
C MET A 52 11.83 -14.19 6.44
N ILE A 53 11.22 -14.32 5.27
CA ILE A 53 10.48 -15.53 4.86
C ILE A 53 11.42 -16.73 4.78
N SER A 54 12.59 -16.56 4.17
CA SER A 54 13.59 -17.64 4.01
C SER A 54 14.08 -18.20 5.35
N LYS A 55 14.13 -17.38 6.38
CA LYS A 55 14.51 -17.81 7.75
C LYS A 55 13.38 -18.51 8.52
N GLY A 56 12.22 -18.69 7.92
CA GLY A 56 11.06 -19.36 8.52
C GLY A 56 10.39 -18.61 9.67
N GLY A 57 10.84 -17.39 10.01
CA GLY A 57 10.35 -16.63 11.15
C GLY A 57 9.03 -15.91 10.91
N LEU A 58 8.61 -15.75 9.67
CA LEU A 58 7.45 -14.93 9.33
C LEU A 58 6.18 -15.75 9.07
N PHE A 59 6.31 -17.05 8.84
CA PHE A 59 5.22 -17.95 8.48
C PHE A 59 5.27 -19.26 9.28
N SER A 60 5.59 -19.18 10.54
CA SER A 60 5.71 -20.36 11.42
C SER A 60 4.36 -21.03 11.73
N ALA A 61 3.27 -20.26 11.66
CA ALA A 61 1.92 -20.70 11.94
C ALA A 61 0.95 -20.54 10.77
N LEU A 62 1.43 -20.70 9.51
CA LEU A 62 0.59 -20.63 8.32
C LEU A 62 -0.52 -21.66 8.33
N GLY A 63 -1.67 -21.27 8.89
CA GLY A 63 -2.92 -22.00 8.75
C GLY A 63 -3.68 -21.61 7.49
N THR A 64 -4.48 -22.54 6.95
CA THR A 64 -5.38 -22.28 5.81
C THR A 64 -6.28 -21.06 6.07
N GLU A 65 -6.65 -20.84 7.32
CA GLU A 65 -7.49 -19.74 7.76
C GLU A 65 -6.84 -18.37 7.50
N LEU A 66 -5.55 -18.24 7.77
CA LEU A 66 -4.80 -17.00 7.54
C LEU A 66 -4.66 -16.68 6.05
N ILE A 67 -4.45 -17.69 5.23
CA ILE A 67 -4.36 -17.56 3.77
C ILE A 67 -5.71 -17.10 3.22
N VAL A 68 -6.80 -17.74 3.63
CA VAL A 68 -8.16 -17.38 3.22
C VAL A 68 -8.48 -15.95 3.64
N PHE A 69 -8.16 -15.57 4.88
CA PHE A 69 -8.35 -14.22 5.38
C PHE A 69 -7.58 -13.18 4.56
N ALA A 70 -6.31 -13.44 4.25
CA ALA A 70 -5.48 -12.53 3.47
C ALA A 70 -6.01 -12.36 2.03
N VAL A 71 -6.38 -13.46 1.38
CA VAL A 71 -6.98 -13.47 0.03
C VAL A 71 -8.32 -12.70 0.04
N LEU A 72 -9.19 -12.98 1.00
CA LEU A 72 -10.47 -12.30 1.15
C LEU A 72 -10.29 -10.80 1.37
N THR A 73 -9.31 -10.41 2.18
CA THR A 73 -9.00 -9.02 2.44
C THR A 73 -8.59 -8.28 1.16
N ILE A 74 -7.76 -8.89 0.32
CA ILE A 74 -7.25 -8.25 -0.90
C ILE A 74 -8.29 -8.24 -2.01
N LEU A 75 -8.99 -9.38 -2.23
CA LEU A 75 -9.87 -9.53 -3.39
C LEU A 75 -11.32 -9.06 -3.14
N VAL A 76 -11.76 -9.01 -1.90
CA VAL A 76 -13.16 -8.68 -1.56
C VAL A 76 -13.25 -7.42 -0.71
N ILE A 77 -12.69 -7.46 0.50
CA ILE A 77 -12.87 -6.38 1.47
C ILE A 77 -12.36 -5.05 0.91
N ARG A 78 -11.17 -5.07 0.35
CA ARG A 78 -10.54 -3.86 -0.16
C ARG A 78 -11.24 -3.27 -1.39
N PRO A 79 -11.54 -4.00 -2.46
CA PRO A 79 -12.27 -3.46 -3.60
C PRO A 79 -13.66 -2.95 -3.22
N VAL A 80 -14.36 -3.64 -2.33
CA VAL A 80 -15.69 -3.22 -1.85
C VAL A 80 -15.60 -1.89 -1.10
N ILE A 81 -14.71 -1.77 -0.13
CA ILE A 81 -14.53 -0.53 0.63
C ILE A 81 -14.06 0.61 -0.29
N GLY A 82 -13.10 0.35 -1.18
CA GLY A 82 -12.63 1.32 -2.16
C GLY A 82 -13.74 1.78 -3.11
N TRP A 83 -14.55 0.86 -3.59
CA TRP A 83 -15.71 1.17 -4.43
C TRP A 83 -16.73 2.04 -3.70
N CYS A 84 -17.12 1.66 -2.48
CA CYS A 84 -18.04 2.44 -1.64
C CYS A 84 -17.52 3.87 -1.40
N SER A 85 -16.22 4.00 -1.17
CA SER A 85 -15.53 5.30 -0.97
C SER A 85 -15.60 6.21 -2.20
N LEU A 86 -15.69 5.62 -3.42
CA LEU A 86 -15.71 6.33 -4.70
C LEU A 86 -17.13 6.51 -5.28
N MET A 87 -18.20 6.10 -4.56
CA MET A 87 -19.57 6.17 -5.08
C MET A 87 -20.04 7.60 -5.40
N GLY A 88 -19.51 8.61 -4.71
CA GLY A 88 -19.84 10.03 -4.95
C GLY A 88 -19.04 10.70 -6.08
N LEU A 89 -18.09 10.02 -6.69
CA LEU A 89 -17.20 10.61 -7.69
C LEU A 89 -17.77 10.43 -9.10
N SER A 90 -17.78 11.49 -9.92
CA SER A 90 -18.21 11.44 -11.34
C SER A 90 -17.06 10.90 -12.22
N LYS A 91 -16.69 9.64 -12.06
CA LYS A 91 -15.66 8.95 -12.85
C LYS A 91 -16.25 7.69 -13.50
N PRO A 92 -15.68 7.22 -14.64
CA PRO A 92 -16.07 5.97 -15.25
C PRO A 92 -15.97 4.80 -14.26
N SER A 93 -16.85 3.80 -14.41
CA SER A 93 -16.89 2.65 -13.52
C SER A 93 -15.59 1.83 -13.54
N LEU A 94 -14.92 1.77 -14.70
CA LEU A 94 -13.65 1.10 -14.87
C LEU A 94 -12.54 1.76 -14.04
N ASP A 95 -12.47 3.10 -14.08
CA ASP A 95 -11.49 3.86 -13.30
C ASP A 95 -11.71 3.65 -11.79
N LYS A 96 -12.96 3.70 -11.35
CA LYS A 96 -13.32 3.44 -9.94
C LYS A 96 -12.90 2.04 -9.51
N PHE A 97 -13.16 1.03 -10.34
CA PHE A 97 -12.76 -0.34 -10.05
C PHE A 97 -11.25 -0.46 -9.95
N THR A 98 -10.53 0.10 -10.92
CA THR A 98 -9.07 0.05 -10.94
C THR A 98 -8.48 0.74 -9.70
N ILE A 99 -8.92 1.94 -9.36
CA ILE A 99 -8.46 2.65 -8.15
C ILE A 99 -8.79 1.86 -6.89
N SER A 100 -9.98 1.26 -6.80
CA SER A 100 -10.41 0.46 -5.65
C SER A 100 -9.58 -0.82 -5.49
N PHE A 101 -9.24 -1.45 -6.60
CA PHE A 101 -8.50 -2.70 -6.60
C PHE A 101 -7.00 -2.49 -6.39
N PHE A 102 -6.36 -1.54 -7.13
CA PHE A 102 -4.91 -1.32 -7.09
C PHE A 102 -4.43 -0.50 -5.89
N GLY A 103 -4.91 -0.81 -4.71
CA GLY A 103 -4.38 -0.22 -3.51
C GLY A 103 -3.26 -1.08 -2.89
N ILE A 104 -2.07 -1.02 -3.43
CA ILE A 104 -0.91 -1.80 -2.98
C ILE A 104 -0.67 -1.62 -1.48
N ARG A 105 -0.53 -2.73 -0.76
CA ARG A 105 -0.12 -2.75 0.64
C ARG A 105 1.40 -2.91 0.70
N GLY A 106 2.07 -2.05 1.45
CA GLY A 106 3.52 -2.05 1.53
C GLY A 106 4.03 -1.51 2.85
N LEU A 107 5.07 -0.71 2.78
CA LEU A 107 5.81 -0.15 3.91
C LEU A 107 4.92 0.52 4.95
N GLY A 108 3.90 1.27 4.52
CA GLY A 108 2.95 1.93 5.42
C GLY A 108 2.21 0.95 6.33
N SER A 109 1.78 -0.21 5.82
CA SER A 109 1.09 -1.23 6.63
C SER A 109 2.00 -1.81 7.71
N ALA A 110 3.26 -2.09 7.37
CA ALA A 110 4.25 -2.58 8.32
C ALA A 110 4.60 -1.50 9.38
N TYR A 111 4.74 -0.25 8.97
CA TYR A 111 4.98 0.87 9.86
C TYR A 111 3.83 1.06 10.87
N TYR A 112 2.58 1.09 10.40
CA TYR A 112 1.43 1.26 11.30
C TYR A 112 1.24 0.09 12.24
N LEU A 113 1.51 -1.14 11.79
CA LEU A 113 1.50 -2.29 12.68
C LEU A 113 2.58 -2.16 13.76
N SER A 114 3.80 -1.83 13.37
CA SER A 114 4.90 -1.61 14.34
C SER A 114 4.55 -0.50 15.34
N PHE A 115 3.98 0.60 14.85
CA PHE A 115 3.53 1.69 15.72
C PHE A 115 2.44 1.24 16.70
N ALA A 116 1.43 0.51 16.22
CA ALA A 116 0.35 0.00 17.05
C ALA A 116 0.85 -0.96 18.14
N LEU A 117 1.74 -1.89 17.77
CA LEU A 117 2.32 -2.85 18.71
C LEU A 117 3.20 -2.21 19.79
N ASN A 118 3.87 -1.10 19.45
CA ASN A 118 4.70 -0.37 20.41
C ASN A 118 3.89 0.52 21.38
N HIS A 119 2.65 0.88 21.02
CA HIS A 119 1.81 1.78 21.83
C HIS A 119 0.59 1.09 22.45
N GLY A 120 0.29 -0.15 22.04
CA GLY A 120 -0.82 -0.94 22.53
C GLY A 120 -0.38 -2.31 23.08
N ASN A 121 -1.08 -2.79 24.09
CA ASN A 121 -0.88 -4.14 24.62
C ASN A 121 -1.72 -5.15 23.81
N PHE A 122 -1.13 -5.71 22.78
CA PHE A 122 -1.76 -6.77 21.97
C PHE A 122 -1.20 -8.12 22.40
N GLY A 123 -2.06 -9.00 22.92
CA GLY A 123 -1.65 -10.35 23.36
C GLY A 123 -1.16 -11.28 22.24
N SER A 124 -1.32 -10.90 20.97
CA SER A 124 -1.01 -11.72 19.79
C SER A 124 -0.20 -10.95 18.76
N GLY A 125 0.84 -10.24 19.18
CA GLY A 125 1.68 -9.41 18.31
C GLY A 125 2.28 -10.19 17.14
N ASP A 126 2.77 -11.41 17.38
CA ASP A 126 3.38 -12.26 16.35
C ASP A 126 2.35 -12.67 15.28
N LEU A 127 1.15 -13.03 15.68
CA LEU A 127 0.06 -13.35 14.75
C LEU A 127 -0.31 -12.15 13.86
N LEU A 128 -0.34 -10.94 14.43
CA LEU A 128 -0.61 -9.73 13.66
C LEU A 128 0.49 -9.46 12.64
N TRP A 129 1.76 -9.71 12.99
CA TRP A 129 2.87 -9.62 12.04
C TRP A 129 2.75 -10.63 10.91
N GLU A 130 2.41 -11.88 11.22
CA GLU A 130 2.21 -12.94 10.22
C GLU A 130 1.09 -12.58 9.24
N ILE A 131 -0.06 -12.11 9.74
CA ILE A 131 -1.19 -11.70 8.91
C ILE A 131 -0.82 -10.54 7.99
N VAL A 132 -0.23 -9.48 8.53
CA VAL A 132 0.13 -8.29 7.74
C VAL A 132 1.20 -8.62 6.72
N ALA A 133 2.19 -9.41 7.08
CA ALA A 133 3.23 -9.87 6.17
C ALA A 133 2.65 -10.69 5.02
N LEU A 134 1.75 -11.62 5.32
CA LEU A 134 1.08 -12.46 4.33
C LEU A 134 0.23 -11.60 3.37
N VAL A 135 -0.55 -10.66 3.90
CA VAL A 135 -1.33 -9.70 3.09
C VAL A 135 -0.43 -8.88 2.19
N ILE A 136 0.70 -8.38 2.68
CA ILE A 136 1.67 -7.62 1.88
C ILE A 136 2.23 -8.50 0.77
N CYS A 137 2.69 -9.72 1.07
CA CYS A 137 3.25 -10.63 0.08
C CYS A 137 2.24 -10.96 -1.03
N ILE A 138 1.03 -11.38 -0.67
CA ILE A 138 -0.02 -11.71 -1.66
C ILE A 138 -0.39 -10.46 -2.46
N SER A 139 -0.51 -9.30 -1.82
CA SER A 139 -0.81 -8.02 -2.50
C SER A 139 0.23 -7.69 -3.57
N ILE A 140 1.53 -7.83 -3.26
CA ILE A 140 2.61 -7.56 -4.20
C ILE A 140 2.52 -8.48 -5.41
N PHE A 141 2.34 -9.79 -5.21
CA PHE A 141 2.22 -10.74 -6.30
C PHE A 141 0.97 -10.48 -7.16
N VAL A 142 -0.18 -10.36 -6.54
CA VAL A 142 -1.46 -10.16 -7.25
C VAL A 142 -1.44 -8.86 -8.05
N HIS A 143 -1.07 -7.75 -7.41
CA HIS A 143 -1.06 -6.46 -8.09
C HIS A 143 0.09 -6.34 -9.10
N GLY A 144 1.26 -6.91 -8.81
CA GLY A 144 2.39 -6.93 -9.75
C GLY A 144 2.06 -7.64 -11.05
N ILE A 145 1.35 -8.77 -10.99
CA ILE A 145 0.92 -9.51 -12.19
C ILE A 145 -0.21 -8.79 -12.93
N LEU A 146 -1.17 -8.21 -12.18
CA LEU A 146 -2.39 -7.65 -12.76
C LEU A 146 -2.26 -6.20 -13.23
N VAL A 147 -1.23 -5.46 -12.81
CA VAL A 147 -1.09 -4.05 -13.17
C VAL A 147 -0.95 -3.84 -14.68
N THR A 148 -0.12 -4.60 -15.34
CA THR A 148 0.13 -4.45 -16.79
C THR A 148 -1.12 -4.67 -17.64
N PRO A 149 -1.88 -5.79 -17.49
CA PRO A 149 -3.11 -5.99 -18.25
C PRO A 149 -4.21 -4.99 -17.88
N ALA A 150 -4.29 -4.56 -16.62
CA ALA A 150 -5.29 -3.57 -16.21
C ALA A 150 -5.03 -2.18 -16.81
N MET A 151 -3.78 -1.73 -16.83
CA MET A 151 -3.42 -0.46 -17.46
C MET A 151 -3.67 -0.48 -18.97
N ALA A 152 -3.37 -1.58 -19.65
CA ALA A 152 -3.67 -1.75 -21.09
C ALA A 152 -5.19 -1.69 -21.39
N LEU A 153 -6.02 -2.23 -20.50
CA LEU A 153 -7.48 -2.12 -20.59
C LEU A 153 -7.98 -0.69 -20.41
N MET A 154 -7.44 0.03 -19.43
CA MET A 154 -7.79 1.44 -19.20
C MET A 154 -7.43 2.32 -20.41
N GLU A 155 -6.23 2.17 -20.94
CA GLU A 155 -5.79 2.94 -22.11
C GLU A 155 -6.73 2.73 -23.31
N ARG A 156 -7.12 1.49 -23.59
CA ARG A 156 -8.08 1.17 -24.65
C ARG A 156 -9.47 1.76 -24.40
N SER A 157 -9.89 1.92 -23.15
CA SER A 157 -11.19 2.49 -22.81
C SER A 157 -11.22 4.02 -22.96
N HIS A 158 -10.09 4.69 -22.77
CA HIS A 158 -9.97 6.15 -22.94
C HIS A 158 -9.76 6.60 -24.39
N LEU A 159 -9.39 5.67 -25.27
CA LEU A 159 -9.24 5.93 -26.71
C LEU A 159 -10.54 5.72 -27.51
N ARG A 160 -11.60 5.27 -26.87
CA ARG A 160 -12.96 5.11 -27.45
C ARG A 160 -13.91 6.21 -26.98
#